data_e567507cf7e0e6b7ea27f0ad1616988c
#
_entry.id   e567507cf7e0e6b7ea27f0ad1616988c
#
_cell.length_a   1.000
_cell.length_b   1.000
_cell.length_c   1.000
_cell.angle_alpha   90.00
_cell.angle_beta   90.00
_cell.angle_gamma   90.00
#
_symmetry.space_group_name_H-M   'P 1'
#
loop_
_entity.id
_entity.type
_entity.pdbx_description
1 polymer ?
#
loop_
_entity_poly.entity_id
_entity_poly.type
_entity_poly.pdbx_seq_one_letter_code
_entity_poly.pdbx_strand_id
1 'polypeptide(L)'
;GYRTFPPAADIFNAFRRPMSQVKVLIIGQDPYPTPGNAMGLSFSVHRGMPLPRSLNNIYKELQDDLGIAPADHGDLSCWADEGVMLLNRVLTVRESDAGSHRGKGWEEITECAIRALVARNQPLVGLLWGADARKCAPMLQPYPSVESAHPSPLSARRGFFGSRPFSTVNSLLVQQGAEPVDWTVR
;
A
#
# COMPACT_ATOMS: atom_id res chain seq x y z
N GLY A 1 -15.26 -16.89 20.62
CA GLY A 1 -14.00 -16.68 19.90
C GLY A 1 -13.92 -15.30 19.30
N TYR A 2 -12.71 -14.88 18.97
CA TYR A 2 -12.48 -13.59 18.32
C TYR A 2 -12.62 -13.69 16.82
N ARG A 3 -13.16 -12.64 16.18
CA ARG A 3 -13.12 -12.57 14.72
C ARG A 3 -11.77 -12.02 14.26
N THR A 4 -11.32 -12.50 13.12
CA THR A 4 -10.07 -12.10 12.48
C THR A 4 -10.38 -11.54 11.10
N PHE A 5 -9.71 -10.46 10.72
CA PHE A 5 -9.86 -9.82 9.42
C PHE A 5 -8.53 -9.78 8.67
N PRO A 6 -8.55 -9.75 7.33
CA PRO A 6 -9.73 -9.89 6.47
C PRO A 6 -10.31 -11.31 6.50
N PRO A 7 -11.45 -11.56 5.84
CA PRO A 7 -11.93 -12.93 5.65
C PRO A 7 -10.85 -13.81 5.02
N ALA A 8 -10.86 -15.10 5.35
CA ALA A 8 -9.78 -16.04 4.92
C ALA A 8 -9.52 -15.99 3.41
N ALA A 9 -10.56 -15.87 2.60
CA ALA A 9 -10.43 -15.80 1.14
C ALA A 9 -9.68 -14.55 0.64
N ASP A 10 -9.59 -13.52 1.48
CA ASP A 10 -9.01 -12.22 1.09
C ASP A 10 -7.60 -11.99 1.65
N ILE A 11 -7.12 -12.84 2.56
CA ILE A 11 -5.84 -12.62 3.26
C ILE A 11 -4.69 -12.38 2.27
N PHE A 12 -4.67 -13.10 1.15
CA PHE A 12 -3.61 -13.03 0.15
C PHE A 12 -3.98 -12.26 -1.11
N ASN A 13 -4.95 -11.37 -1.04
CA ASN A 13 -5.37 -10.59 -2.23
C ASN A 13 -4.24 -9.78 -2.84
N ALA A 14 -3.28 -9.30 -2.06
CA ALA A 14 -2.13 -8.57 -2.58
C ALA A 14 -1.25 -9.44 -3.51
N PHE A 15 -1.38 -10.76 -3.45
CA PHE A 15 -0.59 -11.72 -4.23
C PHE A 15 -1.32 -12.27 -5.45
N ARG A 16 -2.52 -11.80 -5.76
CA ARG A 16 -3.35 -12.39 -6.84
C ARG A 16 -2.88 -12.01 -8.24
N ARG A 17 -2.22 -10.86 -8.41
CA ARG A 17 -1.67 -10.47 -9.71
C ARG A 17 -0.29 -11.09 -9.88
N PRO A 18 0.12 -11.41 -11.13
CA PRO A 18 1.43 -12.00 -11.38
C PRO A 18 2.55 -11.10 -10.84
N MET A 19 3.51 -11.70 -10.14
CA MET A 19 4.67 -10.98 -9.61
C MET A 19 5.44 -10.26 -10.73
N SER A 20 5.48 -10.82 -11.92
CA SER A 20 6.15 -10.22 -13.08
C SER A 20 5.57 -8.86 -13.49
N GLN A 21 4.35 -8.55 -13.10
CA GLN A 21 3.67 -7.29 -13.43
C GLN A 21 3.84 -6.21 -12.36
N VAL A 22 4.36 -6.57 -11.19
CA VAL A 22 4.53 -5.62 -10.09
C VAL A 22 5.69 -4.68 -10.37
N LYS A 23 5.43 -3.37 -10.31
CA LYS A 23 6.45 -2.32 -10.50
C LYS A 23 6.45 -1.29 -9.37
N VAL A 24 5.43 -1.26 -8.54
CA VAL A 24 5.38 -0.40 -7.34
C VAL A 24 4.96 -1.26 -6.14
N LEU A 25 5.64 -1.07 -5.02
CA LEU A 25 5.29 -1.72 -3.76
C LEU A 25 4.91 -0.66 -2.73
N ILE A 26 3.62 -0.61 -2.36
CA ILE A 26 3.13 0.20 -1.25
C ILE A 26 3.04 -0.70 -0.03
N ILE A 27 3.72 -0.32 1.05
CA ILE A 27 3.74 -1.10 2.28
C ILE A 27 2.87 -0.45 3.34
N GLY A 28 1.82 -1.15 3.77
CA GLY A 28 1.02 -0.83 4.95
C GLY A 28 1.46 -1.67 6.15
N GLN A 29 0.85 -1.44 7.31
CA GLN A 29 1.20 -2.18 8.53
C GLN A 29 0.35 -3.41 8.74
N ASP A 30 -0.92 -3.23 9.03
CA ASP A 30 -1.87 -4.31 9.25
C ASP A 30 -3.25 -3.94 8.73
N PRO A 31 -4.15 -4.93 8.54
CA PRO A 31 -5.49 -4.66 8.03
C PRO A 31 -6.31 -3.79 8.98
N TYR A 32 -7.34 -3.17 8.44
CA TYR A 32 -8.30 -2.43 9.25
C TYR A 32 -9.00 -3.37 10.24
N PRO A 33 -9.06 -3.02 11.54
CA PRO A 33 -9.73 -3.87 12.53
C PRO A 33 -11.24 -3.69 12.58
N THR A 34 -11.79 -2.74 11.83
CA THR A 34 -13.22 -2.48 11.75
C THR A 34 -13.89 -3.52 10.87
N PRO A 35 -15.03 -4.12 11.31
CA PRO A 35 -15.75 -5.09 10.49
C PRO A 35 -16.07 -4.56 9.09
N GLY A 36 -15.81 -5.36 8.06
CA GLY A 36 -16.13 -5.05 6.68
C GLY A 36 -15.12 -4.20 5.92
N ASN A 37 -14.13 -3.61 6.59
CA ASN A 37 -13.16 -2.71 5.92
C ASN A 37 -12.03 -3.47 5.23
N ALA A 38 -11.39 -4.41 5.92
CA ALA A 38 -10.22 -5.11 5.39
C ALA A 38 -10.57 -6.00 4.20
N MET A 39 -9.79 -5.89 3.12
CA MET A 39 -9.99 -6.67 1.91
C MET A 39 -8.69 -7.30 1.39
N GLY A 40 -7.63 -7.33 2.19
CA GLY A 40 -6.36 -7.94 1.80
C GLY A 40 -5.47 -7.08 0.91
N LEU A 41 -5.82 -5.81 0.72
CA LEU A 41 -5.01 -4.80 0.04
C LEU A 41 -4.80 -3.64 1.01
N SER A 42 -3.55 -3.23 1.21
CA SER A 42 -3.26 -2.13 2.14
C SER A 42 -4.00 -0.86 1.74
N PHE A 43 -4.50 -0.11 2.71
CA PHE A 43 -5.28 1.14 2.58
C PHE A 43 -6.65 0.99 1.91
N SER A 44 -6.90 -0.08 1.18
CA SER A 44 -8.13 -0.30 0.42
C SER A 44 -9.27 -0.80 1.29
N VAL A 45 -10.50 -0.38 0.96
CA VAL A 45 -11.74 -0.92 1.54
C VAL A 45 -12.69 -1.31 0.42
N HIS A 46 -13.63 -2.19 0.71
CA HIS A 46 -14.67 -2.56 -0.25
C HIS A 46 -15.51 -1.35 -0.66
N ARG A 47 -16.03 -1.39 -1.89
CA ARG A 47 -17.03 -0.41 -2.35
C ARG A 47 -18.22 -0.39 -1.40
N GLY A 48 -18.75 0.79 -1.13
CA GLY A 48 -19.86 0.97 -0.21
C GLY A 48 -19.45 1.19 1.24
N MET A 49 -18.20 0.94 1.58
CA MET A 49 -17.68 1.27 2.92
C MET A 49 -17.26 2.74 2.99
N PRO A 50 -17.45 3.39 4.17
CA PRO A 50 -16.93 4.74 4.37
C PRO A 50 -15.42 4.79 4.13
N LEU A 51 -14.93 5.89 3.53
CA LEU A 51 -13.51 6.07 3.29
C LEU A 51 -12.76 6.26 4.62
N PRO A 52 -11.74 5.43 4.90
CA PRO A 52 -10.85 5.67 6.03
C PRO A 52 -10.17 7.04 5.90
N ARG A 53 -9.85 7.66 7.03
CA ARG A 53 -9.25 9.00 7.05
C ARG A 53 -7.91 9.05 6.31
N SER A 54 -7.08 8.03 6.46
CA SER A 54 -5.81 7.93 5.73
C SER A 54 -6.04 7.89 4.22
N LEU A 55 -7.05 7.14 3.76
CA LEU A 55 -7.37 7.03 2.34
C LEU A 55 -7.92 8.35 1.78
N ASN A 56 -8.73 9.08 2.55
CA ASN A 56 -9.15 10.43 2.18
C ASN A 56 -7.94 11.33 1.95
N ASN A 57 -6.95 11.26 2.82
CA ASN A 57 -5.72 12.07 2.68
C ASN A 57 -4.89 11.63 1.48
N ILE A 58 -4.84 10.33 1.18
CA ILE A 58 -4.20 9.81 -0.04
C ILE A 58 -4.87 10.40 -1.28
N TYR A 59 -6.21 10.41 -1.33
CA TYR A 59 -6.95 10.97 -2.46
C TYR A 59 -6.74 12.48 -2.60
N LYS A 60 -6.64 13.19 -1.48
CA LYS A 60 -6.35 14.62 -1.50
C LYS A 60 -4.97 14.90 -2.09
N GLU A 61 -3.96 14.16 -1.67
CA GLU A 61 -2.61 14.30 -2.22
C GLU A 61 -2.57 13.91 -3.70
N LEU A 62 -3.30 12.88 -4.09
CA LEU A 62 -3.40 12.46 -5.49
C LEU A 62 -3.98 13.57 -6.37
N GLN A 63 -4.99 14.27 -5.88
CA GLN A 63 -5.56 15.43 -6.58
C GLN A 63 -4.56 16.59 -6.65
N ASP A 64 -3.88 16.90 -5.56
CA ASP A 64 -2.90 17.99 -5.53
C ASP A 64 -1.66 17.67 -6.37
N ASP A 65 -1.25 16.40 -6.43
CA ASP A 65 -0.07 15.96 -7.20
C ASP A 65 -0.35 15.82 -8.69
N LEU A 66 -1.41 15.11 -9.06
CA LEU A 66 -1.67 14.73 -10.45
C LEU A 66 -2.99 15.29 -11.02
N GLY A 67 -3.76 16.03 -10.24
CA GLY A 67 -5.04 16.56 -10.69
C GLY A 67 -6.14 15.49 -10.82
N ILE A 68 -5.95 14.32 -10.23
CA ILE A 68 -6.93 13.23 -10.25
C ILE A 68 -7.97 13.48 -9.18
N ALA A 69 -9.24 13.63 -9.58
CA ALA A 69 -10.33 13.87 -8.64
C ALA A 69 -10.51 12.67 -7.69
N PRO A 70 -10.84 12.92 -6.40
CA PRO A 70 -11.13 11.84 -5.46
C PRO A 70 -12.25 10.94 -5.96
N ALA A 71 -12.06 9.62 -5.82
CA ALA A 71 -13.10 8.65 -6.12
C ALA A 71 -14.17 8.66 -5.02
N ASP A 72 -15.35 8.17 -5.34
CA ASP A 72 -16.47 8.04 -4.41
C ASP A 72 -16.46 6.71 -3.63
N HIS A 73 -15.42 5.89 -3.86
CA HIS A 73 -15.21 4.62 -3.16
C HIS A 73 -13.75 4.42 -2.80
N GLY A 74 -13.47 3.47 -1.91
CA GLY A 74 -12.12 3.18 -1.43
C GLY A 74 -11.52 1.88 -1.92
N ASP A 75 -12.04 1.30 -2.99
CA ASP A 75 -11.50 0.07 -3.57
C ASP A 75 -10.33 0.39 -4.51
N LEU A 76 -9.13 0.00 -4.12
CA LEU A 76 -7.89 0.25 -4.86
C LEU A 76 -7.48 -0.91 -5.77
N SER A 77 -8.38 -1.84 -6.08
CA SER A 77 -8.07 -2.97 -6.96
C SER A 77 -7.55 -2.53 -8.34
N CYS A 78 -8.02 -1.39 -8.84
CA CYS A 78 -7.52 -0.82 -10.10
C CYS A 78 -6.03 -0.47 -10.04
N TRP A 79 -5.50 -0.05 -8.89
CA TRP A 79 -4.05 0.15 -8.74
C TRP A 79 -3.31 -1.19 -8.79
N ALA A 80 -3.86 -2.23 -8.19
CA ALA A 80 -3.27 -3.58 -8.27
C ALA A 80 -3.20 -4.07 -9.73
N ASP A 81 -4.23 -3.79 -10.52
CA ASP A 81 -4.26 -4.11 -11.96
C ASP A 81 -3.20 -3.33 -12.76
N GLU A 82 -2.77 -2.16 -12.27
CA GLU A 82 -1.73 -1.34 -12.86
C GLU A 82 -0.30 -1.72 -12.44
N GLY A 83 -0.14 -2.76 -11.66
CA GLY A 83 1.17 -3.21 -11.20
C GLY A 83 1.58 -2.65 -9.85
N VAL A 84 0.64 -2.12 -9.07
CA VAL A 84 0.89 -1.66 -7.71
C VAL A 84 0.53 -2.77 -6.73
N MET A 85 1.52 -3.31 -6.01
CA MET A 85 1.28 -4.29 -4.95
C MET A 85 1.01 -3.56 -3.64
N LEU A 86 -0.21 -3.70 -3.14
CA LEU A 86 -0.69 -3.09 -1.90
C LEU A 86 -0.53 -4.11 -0.76
N LEU A 87 0.65 -4.15 -0.17
CA LEU A 87 1.04 -5.17 0.80
C LEU A 87 1.05 -4.63 2.23
N ASN A 88 0.32 -5.28 3.14
CA ASN A 88 0.52 -5.09 4.56
C ASN A 88 1.66 -5.97 5.06
N ARG A 89 2.47 -5.48 6.00
CA ARG A 89 3.52 -6.29 6.65
C ARG A 89 2.93 -7.43 7.46
N VAL A 90 1.77 -7.18 8.08
CA VAL A 90 1.01 -8.16 8.85
C VAL A 90 -0.31 -8.36 8.13
N LEU A 91 -0.65 -9.59 7.77
CA LEU A 91 -1.77 -9.86 6.84
C LEU A 91 -3.10 -10.11 7.53
N THR A 92 -3.12 -10.21 8.85
CA THR A 92 -4.34 -10.40 9.62
C THR A 92 -4.38 -9.49 10.84
N VAL A 93 -5.56 -9.28 11.37
CA VAL A 93 -5.79 -8.50 12.58
C VAL A 93 -7.01 -9.06 13.31
N ARG A 94 -7.00 -9.00 14.63
CA ARG A 94 -8.16 -9.30 15.45
C ARG A 94 -9.14 -8.13 15.40
N GLU A 95 -10.43 -8.44 15.36
CA GLU A 95 -11.50 -7.44 15.38
C GLU A 95 -11.29 -6.42 16.51
N SER A 96 -11.38 -5.15 16.13
CA SER A 96 -11.31 -4.00 17.04
C SER A 96 -9.99 -3.87 17.83
N ASP A 97 -8.93 -4.57 17.42
CA ASP A 97 -7.66 -4.60 18.15
C ASP A 97 -6.49 -4.40 17.15
N ALA A 98 -6.29 -3.15 16.74
CA ALA A 98 -5.25 -2.78 15.77
C ALA A 98 -3.87 -3.23 16.24
N GLY A 99 -3.11 -3.83 15.32
CA GLY A 99 -1.76 -4.31 15.61
C GLY A 99 -1.71 -5.60 16.42
N SER A 100 -2.84 -6.25 16.68
CA SER A 100 -2.93 -7.44 17.54
C SER A 100 -2.10 -8.63 17.06
N HIS A 101 -1.85 -8.74 15.77
CA HIS A 101 -1.07 -9.84 15.21
C HIS A 101 0.37 -9.46 14.85
N ARG A 102 0.82 -8.28 15.24
CA ARG A 102 2.23 -7.91 15.07
C ARG A 102 3.13 -8.84 15.88
N GLY A 103 4.29 -9.20 15.30
CA GLY A 103 5.23 -10.11 15.97
C GLY A 103 4.76 -11.55 16.07
N LYS A 104 3.76 -11.96 15.29
CA LYS A 104 3.20 -13.31 15.30
C LYS A 104 3.64 -14.18 14.11
N GLY A 105 4.57 -13.68 13.29
CA GLY A 105 5.15 -14.46 12.19
C GLY A 105 4.85 -13.94 10.78
N TRP A 106 3.87 -13.06 10.60
CA TRP A 106 3.56 -12.52 9.27
C TRP A 106 4.72 -11.74 8.67
N GLU A 107 5.50 -11.04 9.49
CA GLU A 107 6.62 -10.20 9.02
C GLU A 107 7.66 -11.02 8.26
N GLU A 108 7.94 -12.25 8.69
CA GLU A 108 8.86 -13.14 7.98
C GLU A 108 8.33 -13.52 6.59
N ILE A 109 7.03 -13.78 6.49
CA ILE A 109 6.38 -14.17 5.23
C ILE A 109 6.38 -12.99 4.25
N THR A 110 5.99 -11.82 4.71
CA THR A 110 5.96 -10.62 3.86
C THR A 110 7.36 -10.14 3.49
N GLU A 111 8.36 -10.33 4.36
CA GLU A 111 9.76 -10.08 4.01
C GLU A 111 10.21 -10.99 2.86
N CYS A 112 9.85 -12.26 2.87
CA CYS A 112 10.14 -13.17 1.76
C CYS A 112 9.54 -12.66 0.45
N ALA A 113 8.31 -12.15 0.48
CA ALA A 113 7.67 -11.58 -0.70
C ALA A 113 8.41 -10.35 -1.22
N ILE A 114 8.82 -9.45 -0.34
CA ILE A 114 9.58 -8.24 -0.72
C ILE A 114 10.92 -8.64 -1.34
N ARG A 115 11.64 -9.59 -0.73
CA ARG A 115 12.93 -10.06 -1.25
C ARG A 115 12.77 -10.75 -2.60
N ALA A 116 11.68 -11.50 -2.81
CA ALA A 116 11.38 -12.12 -4.09
C ALA A 116 11.16 -11.09 -5.20
N LEU A 117 10.47 -9.98 -4.89
CA LEU A 117 10.29 -8.88 -5.85
C LEU A 117 11.63 -8.28 -6.25
N VAL A 118 12.50 -8.00 -5.28
CA VAL A 118 13.83 -7.44 -5.53
C VAL A 118 14.69 -8.40 -6.36
N ALA A 119 14.61 -9.69 -6.09
CA ALA A 119 15.42 -10.71 -6.77
C ALA A 119 15.09 -10.88 -8.26
N ARG A 120 13.95 -10.38 -8.73
CA ARG A 120 13.58 -10.44 -10.17
C ARG A 120 14.49 -9.62 -11.08
N ASN A 121 15.19 -8.62 -10.54
CA ASN A 121 15.98 -7.65 -11.31
C ASN A 121 15.15 -6.92 -12.38
N GLN A 122 13.93 -6.54 -12.02
CA GLN A 122 13.00 -5.78 -12.86
C GLN A 122 12.71 -4.43 -12.21
N PRO A 123 12.25 -3.42 -12.98
CA PRO A 123 11.93 -2.11 -12.43
C PRO A 123 10.99 -2.21 -11.22
N LEU A 124 11.36 -1.49 -10.15
CA LEU A 124 10.61 -1.49 -8.90
C LEU A 124 10.83 -0.15 -8.18
N VAL A 125 9.76 0.39 -7.64
CA VAL A 125 9.80 1.56 -6.74
C VAL A 125 9.00 1.23 -5.49
N GLY A 126 9.61 1.42 -4.33
CA GLY A 126 8.90 1.36 -3.05
C GLY A 126 8.22 2.68 -2.74
N LEU A 127 7.00 2.62 -2.21
CA LEU A 127 6.28 3.78 -1.72
C LEU A 127 5.99 3.54 -0.24
N LEU A 128 6.73 4.25 0.62
CA LEU A 128 6.84 3.95 2.04
C LEU A 128 6.36 5.13 2.87
N TRP A 129 5.20 4.99 3.46
CA TRP A 129 4.56 6.02 4.26
C TRP A 129 4.64 5.70 5.76
N GLY A 130 5.32 6.57 6.50
CA GLY A 130 5.48 6.45 7.95
C GLY A 130 6.71 5.66 8.37
N ALA A 131 7.04 5.75 9.66
CA ALA A 131 8.29 5.20 10.20
C ALA A 131 8.39 3.67 10.02
N ASP A 132 7.30 2.94 10.25
CA ASP A 132 7.33 1.48 10.16
C ASP A 132 7.54 1.00 8.72
N ALA A 133 6.84 1.60 7.75
CA ALA A 133 7.04 1.25 6.34
C ALA A 133 8.45 1.60 5.88
N ARG A 134 8.98 2.75 6.31
CA ARG A 134 10.32 3.22 5.94
C ARG A 134 11.44 2.29 6.44
N LYS A 135 11.20 1.50 7.49
CA LYS A 135 12.14 0.46 7.94
C LYS A 135 12.35 -0.62 6.88
N CYS A 136 11.48 -0.74 5.90
CA CYS A 136 11.60 -1.70 4.80
C CYS A 136 12.52 -1.21 3.67
N ALA A 137 12.92 0.06 3.65
CA ALA A 137 13.74 0.62 2.58
C ALA A 137 15.03 -0.18 2.32
N PRO A 138 15.79 -0.63 3.33
CA PRO A 138 16.99 -1.43 3.09
C PRO A 138 16.73 -2.72 2.34
N MET A 139 15.55 -3.35 2.50
CA MET A 139 15.19 -4.58 1.79
C MET A 139 14.98 -4.36 0.29
N LEU A 140 14.68 -3.12 -0.12
CA LEU A 140 14.37 -2.80 -1.51
C LEU A 140 15.62 -2.49 -2.34
N GLN A 141 16.76 -2.24 -1.70
CA GLN A 141 17.98 -1.92 -2.44
C GLN A 141 18.35 -3.03 -3.45
N PRO A 142 18.81 -2.67 -4.65
CA PRO A 142 19.24 -1.33 -5.10
C PRO A 142 18.11 -0.45 -5.69
N TYR A 143 16.86 -0.83 -5.53
CA TYR A 143 15.73 -0.06 -6.09
C TYR A 143 15.37 1.13 -5.21
N PRO A 144 14.89 2.23 -5.83
CA PRO A 144 14.56 3.43 -5.08
C PRO A 144 13.28 3.27 -4.27
N SER A 145 13.18 4.05 -3.20
CA SER A 145 11.93 4.21 -2.46
C SER A 145 11.58 5.68 -2.33
N VAL A 146 10.28 5.97 -2.38
CA VAL A 146 9.72 7.29 -2.11
C VAL A 146 9.17 7.25 -0.70
N GLU A 147 9.72 8.09 0.17
CA GLU A 147 9.45 8.03 1.60
C GLU A 147 8.87 9.35 2.09
N SER A 148 7.91 9.26 2.99
CA SER A 148 7.32 10.43 3.64
C SER A 148 6.64 10.04 4.95
N ALA A 149 6.08 11.03 5.65
CA ALA A 149 5.20 10.77 6.78
C ALA A 149 3.97 9.97 6.33
N HIS A 150 3.31 9.32 7.28
CA HIS A 150 2.12 8.53 7.03
C HIS A 150 0.92 9.44 6.67
N PRO A 151 0.00 9.01 5.79
CA PRO A 151 -1.19 9.78 5.43
C PRO A 151 -2.24 9.91 6.56
N SER A 152 -2.06 9.24 7.69
CA SER A 152 -2.93 9.40 8.86
C SER A 152 -3.12 10.87 9.22
N PRO A 153 -4.32 11.29 9.70
CA PRO A 153 -4.54 12.64 10.20
C PRO A 153 -3.53 13.07 11.28
N LEU A 154 -2.95 12.11 12.00
CA LEU A 154 -1.95 12.38 13.06
C LEU A 154 -0.61 12.88 12.49
N SER A 155 -0.30 12.61 11.24
CA SER A 155 1.02 12.88 10.65
C SER A 155 0.99 13.47 9.25
N ALA A 156 -0.16 13.49 8.58
CA ALA A 156 -0.23 13.92 7.17
C ALA A 156 0.31 15.34 6.94
N ARG A 157 0.10 16.26 7.87
CA ARG A 157 0.60 17.64 7.79
C ARG A 157 2.09 17.76 8.09
N ARG A 158 2.73 16.68 8.52
CA ARG A 158 4.16 16.66 8.87
C ARG A 158 5.03 16.09 7.76
N GLY A 159 4.56 16.14 6.51
CA GLY A 159 5.36 15.75 5.35
C GLY A 159 4.71 14.80 4.37
N PHE A 160 3.49 14.33 4.61
CA PHE A 160 2.75 13.58 3.60
C PHE A 160 2.13 14.53 2.57
N PHE A 161 1.36 15.52 3.01
CA PHE A 161 0.81 16.52 2.10
C PHE A 161 1.94 17.35 1.48
N GLY A 162 1.91 17.46 0.16
CA GLY A 162 2.94 18.17 -0.61
C GLY A 162 4.14 17.30 -0.98
N SER A 163 4.18 16.03 -0.55
CA SER A 163 5.27 15.10 -0.89
C SER A 163 5.26 14.65 -2.35
N ARG A 164 4.14 14.79 -3.05
CA ARG A 164 3.98 14.44 -4.47
C ARG A 164 4.47 13.02 -4.77
N PRO A 165 3.98 12.01 -4.05
CA PRO A 165 4.54 10.66 -4.15
C PRO A 165 4.23 10.00 -5.49
N PHE A 166 3.07 10.27 -6.08
CA PHE A 166 2.60 9.58 -7.29
C PHE A 166 3.40 10.02 -8.52
N SER A 167 3.62 11.31 -8.71
CA SER A 167 4.45 11.82 -9.80
C SER A 167 5.90 11.41 -9.62
N THR A 168 6.40 11.40 -8.39
CA THR A 168 7.78 10.97 -8.08
C THR A 168 7.98 9.49 -8.41
N VAL A 169 7.06 8.63 -8.01
CA VAL A 169 7.09 7.20 -8.37
C VAL A 169 7.12 7.03 -9.88
N ASN A 170 6.26 7.73 -10.61
CA ASN A 170 6.21 7.63 -12.07
C ASN A 170 7.52 8.07 -12.72
N SER A 171 8.14 9.15 -12.23
CA SER A 171 9.45 9.58 -12.74
C SER A 171 10.52 8.51 -12.51
N LEU A 172 10.54 7.88 -11.35
CA LEU A 172 11.50 6.81 -11.05
C LEU A 172 11.27 5.56 -11.89
N LEU A 173 10.01 5.23 -12.20
CA LEU A 173 9.69 4.13 -13.11
C LEU A 173 10.20 4.40 -14.52
N VAL A 174 9.97 5.60 -15.04
CA VAL A 174 10.45 6.00 -16.38
C VAL A 174 11.97 5.93 -16.44
N GLN A 175 12.67 6.38 -15.39
CA GLN A 175 14.13 6.27 -15.31
C GLN A 175 14.63 4.82 -15.38
N GLN A 176 13.83 3.86 -14.94
CA GLN A 176 14.14 2.43 -15.01
C GLN A 176 13.67 1.78 -16.31
N GLY A 177 13.10 2.55 -17.25
CA GLY A 177 12.58 2.02 -18.50
C GLY A 177 11.19 1.39 -18.40
N ALA A 178 10.48 1.63 -17.32
CA ALA A 178 9.12 1.12 -17.11
C ALA A 178 8.06 2.16 -17.46
N GLU A 179 6.85 1.69 -17.77
CA GLU A 179 5.70 2.56 -17.98
C GLU A 179 5.25 3.19 -16.65
N PRO A 180 4.82 4.45 -16.65
CA PRO A 180 4.23 5.05 -15.45
C PRO A 180 2.94 4.35 -15.06
N VAL A 181 2.54 4.50 -13.81
CA VAL A 181 1.25 4.00 -13.30
C VAL A 181 0.16 5.01 -13.63
N ASP A 182 -0.98 4.53 -14.12
CA ASP A 182 -2.22 5.30 -14.12
C ASP A 182 -2.85 5.21 -12.73
N TRP A 183 -2.73 6.28 -11.97
CA TRP A 183 -3.20 6.34 -10.57
C TRP A 183 -4.70 6.64 -10.44
N THR A 184 -5.42 6.78 -11.54
CA THR A 184 -6.87 7.00 -11.50
C THR A 184 -7.56 5.86 -10.77
N VAL A 185 -8.42 6.20 -9.82
CA VAL A 185 -9.21 5.20 -9.08
C VAL A 185 -10.56 5.03 -9.79
N ARG A 186 -10.78 3.84 -10.36
CA ARG A 186 -11.98 3.53 -11.16
C ARG A 186 -12.94 2.59 -10.45
#